data_e72eafaa5a5c7024081d67d0d68daf70
#
_entry.id   e72eafaa5a5c7024081d67d0d68daf70
#
_cell.length_a   1.000
_cell.length_b   1.000
_cell.length_c   1.000
_cell.angle_alpha   90.00
_cell.angle_beta   90.00
_cell.angle_gamma   90.00
#
_symmetry.space_group_name_H-M   'P 1'
#
loop_
_entity.id
_entity.type
_entity.pdbx_description
1 polymer ?
#
loop_
_entity_poly.entity_id
_entity_poly.type
_entity_poly.pdbx_seq_one_letter_code
_entity_poly.pdbx_strand_id
1 'polypeptide(L)'
;MEAVPESLYELVGVVEARDSMPLDRRMRAVSALGDLLGRELNDVGLTCLTDCIREERSSRMITHVISVLGRIKSEDAVPVIIDVLLATHIQLYDHPEPADFVMSDESMRLRCSAALALGKIGDNRAIIPLMSILNNREENYRLRLAVAESLGKLGDDYAVKPLIDILSDEREKSVYLKESVVKALGMLGDIRAIEPLIDVLESKRGIRDKFNFLKEQIIEAIGRIGRPNQKANTSLLLALVDEAPSIRLAAVEALVTVGDEDCLESLVQCVFDENDEVAKASIYAIFRIGGEAAIRELLTRENLPQFLRDELEGYIP
;
A
#
# COMPACT_ATOMS: atom_id res chain seq x y z
N MET A 1 -9.57 -37.23 -5.19
CA MET A 1 -9.97 -35.86 -4.77
C MET A 1 -11.41 -35.95 -4.31
N GLU A 2 -11.66 -35.88 -3.00
CA GLU A 2 -13.02 -35.85 -2.48
C GLU A 2 -13.66 -34.50 -2.86
N ALA A 3 -14.93 -34.55 -3.30
CA ALA A 3 -15.69 -33.36 -3.62
C ALA A 3 -15.82 -32.43 -2.41
N VAL A 4 -15.71 -31.12 -2.62
CA VAL A 4 -15.98 -30.12 -1.56
C VAL A 4 -17.50 -30.14 -1.31
N PRO A 5 -17.94 -30.17 -0.06
CA PRO A 5 -19.37 -30.09 0.26
C PRO A 5 -20.01 -28.86 -0.39
N GLU A 6 -21.21 -29.04 -0.97
CA GLU A 6 -21.89 -27.96 -1.71
C GLU A 6 -22.83 -27.15 -0.81
N SER A 7 -23.23 -27.67 0.36
CA SER A 7 -24.12 -26.95 1.27
C SER A 7 -23.37 -26.18 2.37
N LEU A 8 -23.93 -25.03 2.78
CA LEU A 8 -23.39 -24.20 3.86
C LEU A 8 -23.15 -25.02 5.13
N TYR A 9 -24.15 -25.84 5.57
CA TYR A 9 -24.08 -26.61 6.79
C TYR A 9 -23.02 -27.72 6.74
N GLU A 10 -22.80 -28.34 5.59
CA GLU A 10 -21.73 -29.31 5.40
C GLU A 10 -20.35 -28.67 5.52
N LEU A 11 -20.16 -27.49 4.92
CA LEU A 11 -18.92 -26.75 5.03
C LEU A 11 -18.64 -26.32 6.48
N VAL A 12 -19.65 -25.80 7.18
CA VAL A 12 -19.56 -25.46 8.62
C VAL A 12 -19.15 -26.69 9.43
N GLY A 13 -19.82 -27.83 9.23
CA GLY A 13 -19.46 -29.07 9.94
C GLY A 13 -18.04 -29.56 9.67
N VAL A 14 -17.49 -29.35 8.45
CA VAL A 14 -16.09 -29.67 8.14
C VAL A 14 -15.13 -28.70 8.84
N VAL A 15 -15.45 -27.41 8.91
CA VAL A 15 -14.60 -26.40 9.59
C VAL A 15 -14.52 -26.69 11.08
N GLU A 16 -15.65 -27.04 11.72
CA GLU A 16 -15.75 -27.31 13.15
C GLU A 16 -15.15 -28.66 13.58
N ALA A 17 -14.98 -29.59 12.66
CA ALA A 17 -14.48 -30.96 12.94
C ALA A 17 -12.95 -30.99 13.20
N ARG A 18 -12.49 -30.31 14.26
CA ARG A 18 -11.07 -30.03 14.56
C ARG A 18 -10.23 -31.28 14.72
N ASP A 19 -10.71 -32.24 15.48
CA ASP A 19 -9.97 -33.46 15.83
C ASP A 19 -10.18 -34.61 14.84
N SER A 20 -11.20 -34.53 13.99
CA SER A 20 -11.59 -35.62 13.09
C SER A 20 -11.29 -35.35 11.62
N MET A 21 -10.99 -34.10 11.24
CA MET A 21 -10.72 -33.71 9.86
C MET A 21 -9.30 -33.16 9.68
N PRO A 22 -8.58 -33.59 8.61
CA PRO A 22 -7.28 -33.03 8.27
C PRO A 22 -7.32 -31.51 8.05
N LEU A 23 -6.29 -30.79 8.52
CA LEU A 23 -6.17 -29.33 8.41
C LEU A 23 -6.41 -28.83 6.98
N ASP A 24 -5.80 -29.47 5.98
CA ASP A 24 -5.93 -29.04 4.58
C ASP A 24 -7.37 -29.19 4.04
N ARG A 25 -8.14 -30.14 4.54
CA ARG A 25 -9.57 -30.29 4.20
C ARG A 25 -10.40 -29.18 4.82
N ARG A 26 -10.14 -28.87 6.08
CA ARG A 26 -10.79 -27.76 6.80
C ARG A 26 -10.48 -26.41 6.16
N MET A 27 -9.22 -26.17 5.74
CA MET A 27 -8.83 -24.94 5.03
C MET A 27 -9.55 -24.81 3.68
N ARG A 28 -9.73 -25.89 2.94
CA ARG A 28 -10.53 -25.87 1.69
C ARG A 28 -12.00 -25.55 1.98
N ALA A 29 -12.57 -26.09 3.06
CA ALA A 29 -13.94 -25.76 3.47
C ALA A 29 -14.09 -24.28 3.86
N VAL A 30 -13.09 -23.70 4.54
CA VAL A 30 -13.05 -22.25 4.85
C VAL A 30 -13.03 -21.43 3.55
N SER A 31 -12.22 -21.82 2.55
CA SER A 31 -12.19 -21.11 1.27
C SER A 31 -13.54 -21.16 0.55
N ALA A 32 -14.15 -22.34 0.47
CA ALA A 32 -15.47 -22.54 -0.14
C ALA A 32 -16.57 -21.79 0.61
N LEU A 33 -16.52 -21.79 1.96
CA LEU A 33 -17.43 -21.02 2.80
C LEU A 33 -17.28 -19.51 2.53
N GLY A 34 -16.05 -19.02 2.40
CA GLY A 34 -15.78 -17.64 2.02
C GLY A 34 -16.32 -17.27 0.63
N ASP A 35 -16.27 -18.18 -0.34
CA ASP A 35 -16.81 -17.96 -1.68
C ASP A 35 -18.36 -17.93 -1.67
N LEU A 36 -18.99 -18.71 -0.81
CA LEU A 36 -20.45 -18.63 -0.59
C LEU A 36 -20.83 -17.30 0.08
N LEU A 37 -20.15 -16.94 1.18
CA LEU A 37 -20.41 -15.71 1.94
C LEU A 37 -20.13 -14.45 1.12
N GLY A 38 -19.21 -14.50 0.17
CA GLY A 38 -18.94 -13.40 -0.76
C GLY A 38 -20.07 -13.17 -1.77
N ARG A 39 -20.97 -14.16 -1.96
CA ARG A 39 -22.16 -14.06 -2.83
C ARG A 39 -23.41 -13.69 -2.05
N GLU A 40 -23.56 -14.27 -0.87
CA GLU A 40 -24.71 -14.09 0.01
C GLU A 40 -24.24 -14.18 1.47
N LEU A 41 -24.38 -13.05 2.19
CA LEU A 41 -24.03 -13.01 3.62
C LEU A 41 -24.94 -13.93 4.41
N ASN A 42 -24.33 -14.74 5.26
CA ASN A 42 -25.04 -15.67 6.13
C ASN A 42 -24.42 -15.70 7.53
N ASP A 43 -25.23 -15.42 8.54
CA ASP A 43 -24.78 -15.31 9.93
C ASP A 43 -24.16 -16.61 10.47
N VAL A 44 -24.67 -17.77 10.06
CA VAL A 44 -24.14 -19.08 10.51
C VAL A 44 -22.72 -19.29 10.00
N GLY A 45 -22.48 -18.99 8.72
CA GLY A 45 -21.15 -19.10 8.14
C GLY A 45 -20.16 -18.09 8.73
N LEU A 46 -20.58 -16.85 8.95
CA LEU A 46 -19.75 -15.82 9.58
C LEU A 46 -19.42 -16.16 11.03
N THR A 47 -20.40 -16.65 11.80
CA THR A 47 -20.20 -17.11 13.18
C THR A 47 -19.20 -18.26 13.21
N CYS A 48 -19.35 -19.27 12.35
CA CYS A 48 -18.38 -20.37 12.25
C CYS A 48 -16.95 -19.89 12.00
N LEU A 49 -16.74 -18.93 11.08
CA LEU A 49 -15.41 -18.39 10.79
C LEU A 49 -14.84 -17.57 11.96
N THR A 50 -15.66 -16.75 12.62
CA THR A 50 -15.22 -15.95 13.78
C THR A 50 -14.93 -16.82 15.00
N ASP A 51 -15.73 -17.85 15.26
CA ASP A 51 -15.49 -18.81 16.34
C ASP A 51 -14.28 -19.71 16.03
N CYS A 52 -14.03 -20.01 14.75
CA CYS A 52 -12.81 -20.67 14.34
C CYS A 52 -11.57 -19.86 14.75
N ILE A 53 -11.56 -18.53 14.62
CA ILE A 53 -10.45 -17.69 15.08
C ILE A 53 -10.28 -17.79 16.61
N ARG A 54 -11.38 -17.80 17.38
CA ARG A 54 -11.35 -17.83 18.85
C ARG A 54 -10.89 -19.15 19.43
N GLU A 55 -11.20 -20.24 18.75
CA GLU A 55 -11.08 -21.58 19.33
C GLU A 55 -10.05 -22.47 18.64
N GLU A 56 -9.48 -22.04 17.50
CA GLU A 56 -8.48 -22.79 16.74
C GLU A 56 -7.10 -22.66 17.37
N ARG A 57 -6.32 -23.75 17.34
CA ARG A 57 -4.95 -23.79 17.83
C ARG A 57 -3.92 -23.65 16.74
N SER A 58 -4.29 -23.90 15.48
CA SER A 58 -3.41 -23.80 14.33
C SER A 58 -3.36 -22.36 13.82
N SER A 59 -2.24 -21.67 14.02
CA SER A 59 -2.00 -20.33 13.47
C SER A 59 -2.14 -20.28 11.95
N ARG A 60 -1.81 -21.40 11.26
CA ARG A 60 -2.00 -21.53 9.81
C ARG A 60 -3.48 -21.46 9.44
N MET A 61 -4.34 -22.13 10.21
CA MET A 61 -5.80 -22.10 10.01
C MET A 61 -6.35 -20.71 10.31
N ILE A 62 -5.98 -20.11 11.44
CA ILE A 62 -6.41 -18.76 11.83
C ILE A 62 -6.01 -17.74 10.76
N THR A 63 -4.75 -17.78 10.29
CA THR A 63 -4.26 -16.90 9.21
C THR A 63 -5.10 -17.06 7.95
N HIS A 64 -5.48 -18.29 7.61
CA HIS A 64 -6.30 -18.56 6.43
C HIS A 64 -7.73 -18.00 6.59
N VAL A 65 -8.35 -18.20 7.75
CA VAL A 65 -9.68 -17.64 8.06
C VAL A 65 -9.67 -16.12 8.01
N ILE A 66 -8.67 -15.48 8.64
CA ILE A 66 -8.49 -14.01 8.59
C ILE A 66 -8.35 -13.51 7.16
N SER A 67 -7.58 -14.21 6.32
CA SER A 67 -7.43 -13.86 4.92
C SER A 67 -8.75 -13.94 4.14
N VAL A 68 -9.56 -14.95 4.40
CA VAL A 68 -10.90 -15.12 3.80
C VAL A 68 -11.84 -14.01 4.26
N LEU A 69 -11.92 -13.73 5.58
CA LEU A 69 -12.73 -12.64 6.14
C LEU A 69 -12.33 -11.27 5.60
N GLY A 70 -11.02 -11.03 5.43
CA GLY A 70 -10.53 -9.81 4.78
C GLY A 70 -10.91 -9.73 3.30
N ARG A 71 -10.96 -10.85 2.57
CA ARG A 71 -11.36 -10.90 1.16
C ARG A 71 -12.84 -10.60 0.96
N ILE A 72 -13.70 -11.15 1.82
CA ILE A 72 -15.15 -10.90 1.78
C ILE A 72 -15.55 -9.58 2.48
N LYS A 73 -14.60 -8.86 3.06
CA LYS A 73 -14.78 -7.58 3.76
C LYS A 73 -15.80 -7.64 4.89
N SER A 74 -15.74 -8.69 5.72
CA SER A 74 -16.69 -8.88 6.83
C SER A 74 -16.41 -7.90 7.97
N GLU A 75 -17.29 -6.91 8.15
CA GLU A 75 -17.22 -5.96 9.26
C GLU A 75 -17.48 -6.61 10.62
N ASP A 76 -18.29 -7.68 10.68
CA ASP A 76 -18.58 -8.42 11.91
C ASP A 76 -17.35 -9.15 12.46
N ALA A 77 -16.37 -9.45 11.59
CA ALA A 77 -15.12 -10.08 12.00
C ALA A 77 -14.09 -9.09 12.58
N VAL A 78 -14.30 -7.77 12.43
CA VAL A 78 -13.33 -6.75 12.87
C VAL A 78 -12.93 -6.88 14.32
N PRO A 79 -13.86 -7.06 15.31
CA PRO A 79 -13.48 -7.20 16.71
C PRO A 79 -12.53 -8.37 16.96
N VAL A 80 -12.84 -9.57 16.45
CA VAL A 80 -11.98 -10.74 16.65
C VAL A 80 -10.63 -10.64 15.95
N ILE A 81 -10.57 -9.96 14.79
CA ILE A 81 -9.30 -9.71 14.09
C ILE A 81 -8.46 -8.68 14.84
N ILE A 82 -9.07 -7.67 15.47
CA ILE A 82 -8.38 -6.72 16.36
C ILE A 82 -7.76 -7.45 17.55
N ASP A 83 -8.50 -8.38 18.16
CA ASP A 83 -7.98 -9.17 19.28
C ASP A 83 -6.73 -9.97 18.86
N VAL A 84 -6.74 -10.57 17.66
CA VAL A 84 -5.56 -11.24 17.11
C VAL A 84 -4.41 -10.25 16.84
N LEU A 85 -4.69 -9.07 16.28
CA LEU A 85 -3.71 -8.03 16.03
C LEU A 85 -2.99 -7.60 17.33
N LEU A 86 -3.75 -7.41 18.41
CA LEU A 86 -3.22 -6.98 19.72
C LEU A 86 -2.62 -8.12 20.53
N ALA A 87 -2.67 -9.36 20.01
CA ALA A 87 -2.22 -10.57 20.71
C ALA A 87 -2.92 -10.81 22.05
N THR A 88 -4.18 -10.36 22.20
CA THR A 88 -4.98 -10.59 23.42
C THR A 88 -5.50 -12.02 23.53
N HIS A 89 -5.34 -12.82 22.46
CA HIS A 89 -5.71 -14.24 22.37
C HIS A 89 -4.61 -15.23 22.76
N ILE A 90 -3.68 -14.84 23.59
CA ILE A 90 -2.53 -15.68 23.99
C ILE A 90 -2.97 -17.05 24.57
N GLN A 91 -4.22 -17.16 25.03
CA GLN A 91 -4.79 -18.40 25.55
C GLN A 91 -5.08 -19.49 24.49
N LEU A 92 -5.08 -19.12 23.20
CA LEU A 92 -5.35 -20.06 22.09
C LEU A 92 -4.16 -20.97 21.76
N TYR A 93 -2.98 -20.58 22.16
CA TYR A 93 -1.75 -21.31 21.84
C TYR A 93 -1.26 -22.07 23.07
N ASP A 94 -1.13 -23.39 22.96
CA ASP A 94 -0.43 -24.23 23.96
C ASP A 94 1.06 -23.88 24.01
N HIS A 95 1.37 -22.59 24.14
CA HIS A 95 2.75 -22.14 24.30
C HIS A 95 3.09 -22.18 25.80
N PRO A 96 4.20 -22.82 26.19
CA PRO A 96 4.57 -22.95 27.59
C PRO A 96 4.74 -21.60 28.29
N GLU A 97 5.14 -20.56 27.52
CA GLU A 97 5.28 -19.19 27.97
C GLU A 97 4.56 -18.25 26.99
N PRO A 98 3.43 -17.63 27.38
CA PRO A 98 2.69 -16.71 26.51
C PRO A 98 3.50 -15.54 25.97
N ALA A 99 4.46 -15.03 26.76
CA ALA A 99 5.34 -13.93 26.33
C ALA A 99 6.26 -14.36 25.16
N ASP A 100 6.75 -15.61 25.17
CA ASP A 100 7.59 -16.15 24.09
C ASP A 100 6.81 -16.29 22.80
N PHE A 101 5.53 -16.64 22.87
CA PHE A 101 4.67 -16.69 21.69
C PHE A 101 4.50 -15.32 21.06
N VAL A 102 4.23 -14.26 21.83
CA VAL A 102 4.04 -12.88 21.32
C VAL A 102 5.28 -12.42 20.54
N MET A 103 6.47 -12.86 20.95
CA MET A 103 7.74 -12.54 20.30
C MET A 103 8.11 -13.51 19.17
N SER A 104 7.31 -14.55 18.92
CA SER A 104 7.61 -15.58 17.91
C SER A 104 7.35 -15.08 16.49
N ASP A 105 8.06 -15.67 15.51
CA ASP A 105 7.82 -15.42 14.07
C ASP A 105 6.41 -15.83 13.64
N GLU A 106 5.82 -16.79 14.33
CA GLU A 106 4.46 -17.29 14.06
C GLU A 106 3.42 -16.26 14.47
N SER A 107 3.50 -15.72 15.68
CA SER A 107 2.66 -14.62 16.15
C SER A 107 2.80 -13.40 15.26
N MET A 108 4.02 -13.08 14.87
CA MET A 108 4.30 -11.98 13.95
C MET A 108 3.52 -12.13 12.63
N ARG A 109 3.61 -13.30 11.98
CA ARG A 109 2.92 -13.55 10.70
C ARG A 109 1.41 -13.44 10.87
N LEU A 110 0.89 -13.96 11.98
CA LEU A 110 -0.53 -13.91 12.30
C LEU A 110 -1.01 -12.46 12.49
N ARG A 111 -0.28 -11.68 13.29
CA ARG A 111 -0.58 -10.26 13.53
C ARG A 111 -0.45 -9.41 12.26
N CYS A 112 0.54 -9.67 11.41
CA CYS A 112 0.64 -9.03 10.10
C CYS A 112 -0.57 -9.36 9.20
N SER A 113 -1.01 -10.63 9.19
CA SER A 113 -2.21 -11.03 8.45
C SER A 113 -3.46 -10.33 8.97
N ALA A 114 -3.59 -10.18 10.29
CA ALA A 114 -4.68 -9.45 10.92
C ALA A 114 -4.67 -7.97 10.52
N ALA A 115 -3.51 -7.31 10.58
CA ALA A 115 -3.37 -5.92 10.14
C ALA A 115 -3.81 -5.74 8.69
N LEU A 116 -3.29 -6.59 7.77
CA LEU A 116 -3.61 -6.51 6.34
C LEU A 116 -5.09 -6.82 6.04
N ALA A 117 -5.71 -7.72 6.80
CA ALA A 117 -7.14 -8.01 6.66
C ALA A 117 -8.00 -6.82 7.11
N LEU A 118 -7.66 -6.17 8.23
CA LEU A 118 -8.34 -4.97 8.70
C LEU A 118 -8.27 -3.83 7.68
N GLY A 119 -7.10 -3.64 7.05
CA GLY A 119 -6.95 -2.66 5.97
C GLY A 119 -7.78 -3.00 4.71
N LYS A 120 -8.02 -4.30 4.42
CA LYS A 120 -8.88 -4.73 3.30
C LYS A 120 -10.37 -4.59 3.62
N ILE A 121 -10.77 -4.85 4.87
CA ILE A 121 -12.16 -4.70 5.32
C ILE A 121 -12.58 -3.24 5.22
N GLY A 122 -11.74 -2.31 5.66
CA GLY A 122 -11.99 -0.88 5.52
C GLY A 122 -12.82 -0.29 6.68
N ASP A 123 -12.91 -0.98 7.83
CA ASP A 123 -13.70 -0.52 8.97
C ASP A 123 -12.86 0.36 9.92
N ASN A 124 -13.38 1.55 10.22
CA ASN A 124 -12.72 2.56 11.04
C ASN A 124 -12.45 2.13 12.49
N ARG A 125 -13.13 1.11 13.02
CA ARG A 125 -12.84 0.53 14.33
C ARG A 125 -11.40 0.03 14.45
N ALA A 126 -10.75 -0.30 13.31
CA ALA A 126 -9.37 -0.76 13.26
C ALA A 126 -8.33 0.35 13.42
N ILE A 127 -8.68 1.64 13.23
CA ILE A 127 -7.73 2.76 13.17
C ILE A 127 -6.94 2.87 14.47
N ILE A 128 -7.61 2.98 15.61
CA ILE A 128 -6.95 3.16 16.91
C ILE A 128 -6.05 1.97 17.28
N PRO A 129 -6.48 0.70 17.16
CA PRO A 129 -5.61 -0.46 17.34
C PRO A 129 -4.37 -0.46 16.44
N LEU A 130 -4.54 -0.16 15.16
CA LEU A 130 -3.42 -0.08 14.22
C LEU A 130 -2.45 1.05 14.57
N MET A 131 -2.96 2.24 14.91
CA MET A 131 -2.12 3.37 15.31
C MET A 131 -1.34 3.07 16.61
N SER A 132 -1.90 2.35 17.56
CA SER A 132 -1.20 1.96 18.79
C SER A 132 0.05 1.12 18.49
N ILE A 133 -0.05 0.20 17.51
CA ILE A 133 1.07 -0.63 17.06
C ILE A 133 2.07 0.20 16.25
N LEU A 134 1.60 1.04 15.35
CA LEU A 134 2.45 1.87 14.51
C LEU A 134 3.37 2.76 15.35
N ASN A 135 2.83 3.36 16.43
CA ASN A 135 3.54 4.28 17.31
C ASN A 135 4.45 3.57 18.33
N ASN A 136 4.26 2.27 18.55
CA ASN A 136 5.12 1.49 19.45
C ASN A 136 6.44 1.16 18.76
N ARG A 137 7.55 1.81 19.19
CA ARG A 137 8.88 1.60 18.60
C ARG A 137 9.51 0.26 18.97
N GLU A 138 9.07 -0.36 20.05
CA GLU A 138 9.53 -1.69 20.49
C GLU A 138 8.84 -2.80 19.66
N GLU A 139 7.80 -2.46 18.92
CA GLU A 139 7.11 -3.42 18.07
C GLU A 139 7.96 -3.81 16.85
N ASN A 140 7.79 -5.03 16.39
CA ASN A 140 8.54 -5.52 15.24
C ASN A 140 8.28 -4.66 14.00
N TYR A 141 9.35 -4.25 13.30
CA TYR A 141 9.26 -3.40 12.13
C TYR A 141 8.39 -3.97 11.02
N ARG A 142 8.36 -5.31 10.83
CA ARG A 142 7.51 -5.97 9.82
C ARG A 142 6.02 -5.78 10.09
N LEU A 143 5.62 -5.85 11.37
CA LEU A 143 4.25 -5.57 11.76
C LEU A 143 3.91 -4.10 11.55
N ARG A 144 4.82 -3.19 11.94
CA ARG A 144 4.65 -1.75 11.70
C ARG A 144 4.52 -1.42 10.20
N LEU A 145 5.25 -2.13 9.32
CA LEU A 145 5.08 -2.04 7.85
C LEU A 145 3.66 -2.41 7.42
N ALA A 146 3.17 -3.58 7.83
CA ALA A 146 1.83 -4.07 7.49
C ALA A 146 0.74 -3.13 8.02
N VAL A 147 0.97 -2.55 9.20
CA VAL A 147 0.07 -1.57 9.81
C VAL A 147 0.05 -0.25 9.02
N ALA A 148 1.21 0.27 8.63
CA ALA A 148 1.27 1.49 7.80
C ALA A 148 0.52 1.32 6.47
N GLU A 149 0.72 0.18 5.78
CA GLU A 149 -0.02 -0.15 4.57
C GLU A 149 -1.54 -0.20 4.81
N SER A 150 -1.95 -0.79 5.93
CA SER A 150 -3.36 -0.96 6.27
C SER A 150 -4.04 0.37 6.60
N LEU A 151 -3.36 1.27 7.31
CA LEU A 151 -3.83 2.63 7.58
C LEU A 151 -4.00 3.44 6.29
N GLY A 152 -3.07 3.29 5.33
CA GLY A 152 -3.22 3.89 4.00
C GLY A 152 -4.46 3.38 3.25
N LYS A 153 -4.78 2.09 3.36
CA LYS A 153 -5.97 1.48 2.73
C LYS A 153 -7.28 1.87 3.40
N LEU A 154 -7.26 2.08 4.72
CA LEU A 154 -8.43 2.54 5.48
C LEU A 154 -8.88 3.94 5.04
N GLY A 155 -7.95 4.79 4.61
CA GLY A 155 -8.28 6.09 4.04
C GLY A 155 -8.72 7.15 5.06
N ASP A 156 -8.46 6.94 6.35
CA ASP A 156 -8.92 7.84 7.42
C ASP A 156 -7.88 8.90 7.77
N ASP A 157 -8.31 10.15 7.86
CA ASP A 157 -7.49 11.32 8.13
C ASP A 157 -6.75 11.30 9.48
N TYR A 158 -7.25 10.52 10.45
CA TYR A 158 -6.57 10.34 11.74
C TYR A 158 -5.20 9.68 11.61
N ALA A 159 -4.97 8.90 10.54
CA ALA A 159 -3.68 8.25 10.29
C ALA A 159 -2.61 9.23 9.74
N VAL A 160 -3.00 10.36 9.14
CA VAL A 160 -2.07 11.26 8.44
C VAL A 160 -0.98 11.80 9.36
N LYS A 161 -1.35 12.36 10.50
CA LYS A 161 -0.39 12.98 11.43
C LYS A 161 0.61 11.95 12.01
N PRO A 162 0.19 10.78 12.52
CA PRO A 162 1.13 9.74 12.98
C PRO A 162 2.09 9.25 11.91
N LEU A 163 1.62 9.11 10.66
CA LEU A 163 2.47 8.72 9.54
C LEU A 163 3.51 9.80 9.21
N ILE A 164 3.12 11.09 9.21
CA ILE A 164 4.05 12.21 9.03
C ILE A 164 5.09 12.24 10.15
N ASP A 165 4.70 12.01 11.40
CA ASP A 165 5.62 12.00 12.54
C ASP A 165 6.69 10.90 12.40
N ILE A 166 6.33 9.71 11.90
CA ILE A 166 7.29 8.63 11.61
C ILE A 166 8.20 8.98 10.43
N LEU A 167 7.64 9.55 9.37
CA LEU A 167 8.40 9.96 8.19
C LEU A 167 9.51 10.95 8.57
N SER A 168 9.17 11.93 9.41
CA SER A 168 10.04 13.02 9.86
C SER A 168 10.97 12.62 11.03
N ASP A 169 10.73 11.47 11.68
CA ASP A 169 11.55 11.05 12.82
C ASP A 169 12.95 10.60 12.37
N GLU A 170 13.97 11.37 12.73
CA GLU A 170 15.39 11.02 12.44
C GLU A 170 15.88 9.78 13.20
N ARG A 171 15.21 9.41 14.29
CA ARG A 171 15.53 8.19 15.07
C ARG A 171 14.99 6.93 14.44
N GLU A 172 14.01 7.04 13.54
CA GLU A 172 13.53 5.90 12.76
C GLU A 172 14.57 5.54 11.69
N LYS A 173 15.22 4.39 11.86
CA LYS A 173 16.30 3.91 10.98
C LYS A 173 15.82 3.00 9.87
N SER A 174 14.59 2.49 9.96
CA SER A 174 14.04 1.58 8.97
C SER A 174 13.63 2.34 7.71
N VAL A 175 14.43 2.22 6.65
CA VAL A 175 14.09 2.78 5.33
C VAL A 175 12.80 2.13 4.82
N TYR A 176 12.64 0.82 4.99
CA TYR A 176 11.43 0.09 4.59
C TYR A 176 10.16 0.61 5.28
N LEU A 177 10.24 0.98 6.57
CA LEU A 177 9.10 1.57 7.25
C LEU A 177 8.77 2.95 6.66
N LYS A 178 9.77 3.77 6.39
CA LYS A 178 9.56 5.08 5.74
C LYS A 178 8.95 4.94 4.35
N GLU A 179 9.37 3.96 3.56
CA GLU A 179 8.77 3.64 2.26
C GLU A 179 7.28 3.25 2.38
N SER A 180 6.94 2.38 3.34
CA SER A 180 5.53 2.02 3.59
C SER A 180 4.70 3.21 4.08
N VAL A 181 5.27 4.08 4.91
CA VAL A 181 4.64 5.31 5.39
C VAL A 181 4.40 6.28 4.23
N VAL A 182 5.38 6.48 3.36
CA VAL A 182 5.25 7.32 2.15
C VAL A 182 4.13 6.81 1.26
N LYS A 183 4.10 5.50 1.00
CA LYS A 183 3.04 4.87 0.22
C LYS A 183 1.66 5.06 0.85
N ALA A 184 1.56 4.91 2.17
CA ALA A 184 0.32 5.14 2.91
C ALA A 184 -0.15 6.61 2.81
N LEU A 185 0.77 7.58 2.95
CA LEU A 185 0.47 9.01 2.78
C LEU A 185 -0.01 9.34 1.37
N GLY A 186 0.62 8.75 0.34
CA GLY A 186 0.16 8.87 -1.04
C GLY A 186 -1.24 8.27 -1.27
N MET A 187 -1.58 7.17 -0.58
CA MET A 187 -2.93 6.55 -0.65
C MET A 187 -3.98 7.40 0.06
N LEU A 188 -3.63 8.02 1.18
CA LEU A 188 -4.52 8.93 1.92
C LEU A 188 -4.82 10.22 1.14
N GLY A 189 -3.90 10.66 0.26
CA GLY A 189 -4.11 11.81 -0.61
C GLY A 189 -4.23 13.17 0.13
N ASP A 190 -3.76 13.24 1.37
CA ASP A 190 -3.90 14.44 2.20
C ASP A 190 -2.79 15.46 1.91
N ILE A 191 -3.17 16.71 1.64
CA ILE A 191 -2.25 17.81 1.33
C ILE A 191 -1.22 18.08 2.43
N ARG A 192 -1.57 17.79 3.69
CA ARG A 192 -0.66 17.97 4.85
C ARG A 192 0.63 17.15 4.73
N ALA A 193 0.62 16.09 3.91
CA ALA A 193 1.78 15.25 3.67
C ALA A 193 2.79 15.84 2.69
N ILE A 194 2.42 16.80 1.85
CA ILE A 194 3.26 17.32 0.75
C ILE A 194 4.57 17.91 1.29
N GLU A 195 4.52 18.84 2.25
CA GLU A 195 5.74 19.46 2.76
C GLU A 195 6.67 18.46 3.47
N PRO A 196 6.20 17.59 4.38
CA PRO A 196 7.05 16.56 4.96
C PRO A 196 7.67 15.60 3.93
N LEU A 197 6.94 15.26 2.86
CA LEU A 197 7.48 14.45 1.77
C LEU A 197 8.61 15.16 1.03
N ILE A 198 8.43 16.45 0.72
CA ILE A 198 9.44 17.28 0.05
C ILE A 198 10.68 17.41 0.95
N ASP A 199 10.52 17.69 2.24
CA ASP A 199 11.64 17.84 3.16
C ASP A 199 12.51 16.56 3.22
N VAL A 200 11.89 15.38 3.19
CA VAL A 200 12.63 14.11 3.10
C VAL A 200 13.30 13.93 1.74
N LEU A 201 12.61 14.24 0.64
CA LEU A 201 13.15 14.16 -0.71
C LEU A 201 14.41 15.04 -0.84
N GLU A 202 14.34 16.28 -0.40
CA GLU A 202 15.46 17.23 -0.45
C GLU A 202 16.62 16.83 0.46
N SER A 203 16.32 16.27 1.65
CA SER A 203 17.36 15.74 2.56
C SER A 203 18.17 14.58 1.97
N LYS A 204 17.63 13.89 0.95
CA LYS A 204 18.27 12.76 0.25
C LYS A 204 18.86 13.14 -1.11
N ARG A 205 18.77 14.41 -1.51
CA ARG A 205 19.37 14.88 -2.75
C ARG A 205 20.88 14.62 -2.76
N GLY A 206 21.40 14.14 -3.88
CA GLY A 206 22.83 13.83 -4.05
C GLY A 206 23.32 12.57 -3.33
N ILE A 207 22.47 11.86 -2.57
CA ILE A 207 22.80 10.55 -2.03
C ILE A 207 22.35 9.50 -3.05
N ARG A 208 23.33 8.78 -3.61
CA ARG A 208 23.11 7.80 -4.69
C ARG A 208 22.62 6.45 -4.15
N ASP A 209 21.96 5.71 -5.02
CA ASP A 209 21.60 4.28 -4.96
C ASP A 209 20.79 3.84 -3.74
N LYS A 210 21.30 4.03 -2.53
CA LYS A 210 20.67 3.51 -1.30
C LYS A 210 19.26 4.07 -1.03
N PHE A 211 18.95 5.28 -1.51
CA PHE A 211 17.68 5.95 -1.27
C PHE A 211 16.89 6.21 -2.55
N ASN A 212 17.35 5.72 -3.71
CA ASN A 212 16.66 5.98 -4.96
C ASN A 212 15.22 5.47 -4.92
N PHE A 213 14.99 4.27 -4.38
CA PHE A 213 13.64 3.73 -4.23
C PHE A 213 12.77 4.59 -3.31
N LEU A 214 13.30 5.09 -2.18
CA LEU A 214 12.55 5.99 -1.30
C LEU A 214 12.22 7.32 -2.00
N LYS A 215 13.17 7.91 -2.75
CA LYS A 215 12.93 9.15 -3.52
C LYS A 215 11.82 8.94 -4.54
N GLU A 216 11.88 7.84 -5.29
CA GLU A 216 10.87 7.45 -6.28
C GLU A 216 9.49 7.32 -5.65
N GLN A 217 9.38 6.61 -4.52
CA GLN A 217 8.13 6.48 -3.78
C GLN A 217 7.59 7.82 -3.26
N ILE A 218 8.47 8.75 -2.83
CA ILE A 218 8.07 10.09 -2.39
C ILE A 218 7.49 10.88 -3.57
N ILE A 219 8.17 10.88 -4.71
CA ILE A 219 7.73 11.57 -5.93
C ILE A 219 6.37 11.02 -6.37
N GLU A 220 6.24 9.70 -6.40
CA GLU A 220 4.97 9.03 -6.72
C GLU A 220 3.85 9.40 -5.75
N ALA A 221 4.15 9.48 -4.43
CA ALA A 221 3.19 9.90 -3.42
C ALA A 221 2.73 11.35 -3.64
N ILE A 222 3.64 12.27 -3.96
CA ILE A 222 3.31 13.66 -4.30
C ILE A 222 2.37 13.70 -5.52
N GLY A 223 2.69 12.95 -6.57
CA GLY A 223 1.85 12.83 -7.77
C GLY A 223 0.46 12.26 -7.45
N ARG A 224 0.36 11.26 -6.57
CA ARG A 224 -0.92 10.66 -6.15
C ARG A 224 -1.78 11.61 -5.30
N ILE A 225 -1.16 12.43 -4.44
CA ILE A 225 -1.88 13.48 -3.71
C ILE A 225 -2.52 14.46 -4.70
N GLY A 226 -1.86 14.72 -5.85
CA GLY A 226 -2.46 15.35 -7.02
C GLY A 226 -2.94 16.79 -6.76
N ARG A 227 -2.37 17.49 -5.79
CA ARG A 227 -2.73 18.87 -5.46
C ARG A 227 -1.66 19.82 -5.96
N PRO A 228 -2.00 20.80 -6.83
CA PRO A 228 -1.05 21.82 -7.26
C PRO A 228 -0.39 22.50 -6.05
N ASN A 229 0.94 22.52 -6.05
CA ASN A 229 1.73 23.12 -4.98
C ASN A 229 3.07 23.58 -5.55
N GLN A 230 3.35 24.87 -5.46
CA GLN A 230 4.57 25.47 -6.04
C GLN A 230 5.86 24.85 -5.49
N LYS A 231 5.90 24.53 -4.19
CA LYS A 231 7.08 23.87 -3.59
C LYS A 231 7.25 22.44 -4.14
N ALA A 232 6.15 21.71 -4.35
CA ALA A 232 6.19 20.40 -5.00
C ALA A 232 6.69 20.51 -6.45
N ASN A 233 6.17 21.45 -7.26
CA ASN A 233 6.63 21.68 -8.62
C ASN A 233 8.14 21.97 -8.64
N THR A 234 8.63 22.86 -7.77
CA THR A 234 10.07 23.18 -7.69
C THR A 234 10.90 21.93 -7.37
N SER A 235 10.50 21.12 -6.40
CA SER A 235 11.23 19.90 -6.03
C SER A 235 11.18 18.83 -7.13
N LEU A 236 10.05 18.71 -7.84
CA LEU A 236 9.90 17.79 -8.98
C LEU A 236 10.75 18.24 -10.18
N LEU A 237 10.79 19.56 -10.48
CA LEU A 237 11.67 20.10 -11.53
C LEU A 237 13.15 19.80 -11.24
N LEU A 238 13.54 19.85 -9.96
CA LEU A 238 14.89 19.46 -9.58
C LEU A 238 15.13 17.95 -9.69
N ALA A 239 14.10 17.13 -9.56
CA ALA A 239 14.18 15.67 -9.74
C ALA A 239 14.28 15.28 -11.24
N LEU A 240 13.85 16.14 -12.18
CA LEU A 240 14.02 15.90 -13.62
C LEU A 240 15.48 15.82 -14.07
N VAL A 241 16.41 16.33 -13.28
CA VAL A 241 17.86 16.29 -13.57
C VAL A 241 18.61 15.34 -12.63
N ASP A 242 17.92 14.42 -11.94
CA ASP A 242 18.56 13.36 -11.13
C ASP A 242 19.36 12.41 -12.03
N GLU A 243 20.45 11.86 -11.51
CA GLU A 243 21.30 10.91 -12.26
C GLU A 243 20.57 9.60 -12.57
N ALA A 244 19.62 9.17 -11.71
CA ALA A 244 18.84 7.94 -11.88
C ALA A 244 17.66 8.16 -12.84
N PRO A 245 17.59 7.44 -13.98
CA PRO A 245 16.48 7.57 -14.92
C PRO A 245 15.11 7.28 -14.29
N SER A 246 15.04 6.35 -13.31
CA SER A 246 13.78 6.03 -12.62
C SER A 246 13.24 7.23 -11.83
N ILE A 247 14.10 8.05 -11.24
CA ILE A 247 13.71 9.28 -10.53
C ILE A 247 13.24 10.34 -11.51
N ARG A 248 13.94 10.52 -12.65
CA ARG A 248 13.51 11.44 -13.69
C ARG A 248 12.15 11.07 -14.25
N LEU A 249 11.94 9.76 -14.53
CA LEU A 249 10.67 9.25 -15.00
C LEU A 249 9.54 9.50 -13.99
N ALA A 250 9.75 9.14 -12.73
CA ALA A 250 8.75 9.39 -11.67
C ALA A 250 8.42 10.88 -11.55
N ALA A 251 9.43 11.78 -11.70
CA ALA A 251 9.20 13.23 -11.67
C ALA A 251 8.33 13.70 -12.84
N VAL A 252 8.61 13.20 -14.07
CA VAL A 252 7.77 13.49 -15.24
C VAL A 252 6.33 13.03 -15.01
N GLU A 253 6.12 11.80 -14.53
CA GLU A 253 4.80 11.24 -14.26
C GLU A 253 4.04 12.02 -13.17
N ALA A 254 4.73 12.44 -12.11
CA ALA A 254 4.13 13.26 -11.05
C ALA A 254 3.70 14.63 -11.59
N LEU A 255 4.51 15.27 -12.44
CA LEU A 255 4.19 16.56 -13.06
C LEU A 255 2.95 16.51 -13.96
N VAL A 256 2.60 15.35 -14.52
CA VAL A 256 1.32 15.17 -15.25
C VAL A 256 0.11 15.53 -14.38
N THR A 257 0.19 15.34 -13.08
CA THR A 257 -0.93 15.52 -12.15
C THR A 257 -0.84 16.83 -11.35
N VAL A 258 0.37 17.27 -11.00
CA VAL A 258 0.55 18.47 -10.15
C VAL A 258 1.20 19.64 -10.89
N GLY A 259 1.77 19.41 -12.08
CA GLY A 259 2.46 20.42 -12.87
C GLY A 259 1.50 21.47 -13.48
N ASP A 260 2.08 22.61 -13.81
CA ASP A 260 1.46 23.74 -14.49
C ASP A 260 2.26 24.12 -15.73
N GLU A 261 1.85 25.19 -16.41
CA GLU A 261 2.52 25.67 -17.63
C GLU A 261 4.00 26.06 -17.39
N ASP A 262 4.37 26.46 -16.18
CA ASP A 262 5.75 26.82 -15.83
C ASP A 262 6.69 25.60 -15.91
N CYS A 263 6.15 24.38 -15.86
CA CYS A 263 6.91 23.14 -15.97
C CYS A 263 7.25 22.75 -17.41
N LEU A 264 6.58 23.34 -18.41
CA LEU A 264 6.67 22.92 -19.82
C LEU A 264 8.10 23.01 -20.37
N GLU A 265 8.82 24.09 -20.09
CA GLU A 265 10.19 24.24 -20.62
C GLU A 265 11.15 23.15 -20.10
N SER A 266 11.04 22.80 -18.83
CA SER A 266 11.86 21.74 -18.25
C SER A 266 11.48 20.36 -18.81
N LEU A 267 10.18 20.10 -19.01
CA LEU A 267 9.72 18.87 -19.65
C LEU A 267 10.18 18.76 -21.10
N VAL A 268 10.25 19.87 -21.84
CA VAL A 268 10.79 19.91 -23.20
C VAL A 268 12.28 19.52 -23.22
N GLN A 269 13.06 19.86 -22.21
CA GLN A 269 14.43 19.37 -22.11
C GLN A 269 14.49 17.84 -21.91
N CYS A 270 13.55 17.28 -21.14
CA CYS A 270 13.48 15.85 -20.90
C CYS A 270 13.04 15.03 -22.14
N VAL A 271 12.47 15.65 -23.18
CA VAL A 271 12.22 14.99 -24.47
C VAL A 271 13.52 14.51 -25.13
N PHE A 272 14.65 15.13 -24.80
CA PHE A 272 15.98 14.75 -25.28
C PHE A 272 16.78 13.91 -24.28
N ASP A 273 16.09 13.29 -23.30
CA ASP A 273 16.73 12.41 -22.32
C ASP A 273 17.36 11.20 -23.00
N GLU A 274 18.49 10.75 -22.44
CA GLU A 274 19.18 9.54 -22.90
C GLU A 274 18.38 8.24 -22.69
N ASN A 275 17.38 8.29 -21.79
CA ASN A 275 16.46 7.20 -21.52
C ASN A 275 15.16 7.41 -22.30
N ASP A 276 14.85 6.47 -23.21
CA ASP A 276 13.69 6.54 -24.11
C ASP A 276 12.35 6.60 -23.35
N GLU A 277 12.25 6.00 -22.17
CA GLU A 277 11.01 6.02 -21.37
C GLU A 277 10.77 7.41 -20.79
N VAL A 278 11.83 8.07 -20.29
CA VAL A 278 11.75 9.46 -19.82
C VAL A 278 11.37 10.40 -20.97
N ALA A 279 12.01 10.24 -22.14
CA ALA A 279 11.72 11.07 -23.32
C ALA A 279 10.24 10.94 -23.75
N LYS A 280 9.72 9.72 -23.85
CA LYS A 280 8.31 9.46 -24.22
C LYS A 280 7.33 9.96 -23.18
N ALA A 281 7.59 9.68 -21.89
CA ALA A 281 6.74 10.18 -20.80
C ALA A 281 6.67 11.71 -20.81
N SER A 282 7.79 12.39 -21.15
CA SER A 282 7.85 13.87 -21.23
C SER A 282 6.94 14.42 -22.32
N ILE A 283 6.85 13.76 -23.48
CA ILE A 283 5.91 14.14 -24.54
C ILE A 283 4.45 14.05 -24.01
N TYR A 284 4.13 12.95 -23.36
CA TYR A 284 2.80 12.79 -22.77
C TYR A 284 2.50 13.87 -21.71
N ALA A 285 3.46 14.20 -20.86
CA ALA A 285 3.31 15.25 -19.85
C ALA A 285 3.10 16.63 -20.50
N ILE A 286 3.87 16.97 -21.56
CA ILE A 286 3.72 18.21 -22.32
C ILE A 286 2.31 18.31 -22.93
N PHE A 287 1.82 17.21 -23.52
CA PHE A 287 0.46 17.18 -24.07
C PHE A 287 -0.59 17.36 -22.99
N ARG A 288 -0.44 16.71 -21.84
CA ARG A 288 -1.42 16.81 -20.73
C ARG A 288 -1.49 18.19 -20.10
N ILE A 289 -0.37 18.93 -20.05
CA ILE A 289 -0.28 20.24 -19.41
C ILE A 289 -0.56 21.37 -20.43
N GLY A 290 0.07 21.31 -21.61
CA GLY A 290 0.03 22.40 -22.59
C GLY A 290 -0.85 22.11 -23.81
N GLY A 291 -1.45 20.91 -23.91
CA GLY A 291 -2.34 20.52 -25.00
C GLY A 291 -1.65 20.43 -26.36
N GLU A 292 -2.47 20.47 -27.43
CA GLU A 292 -1.99 20.41 -28.82
C GLU A 292 -1.07 21.59 -29.19
N ALA A 293 -1.26 22.75 -28.56
CA ALA A 293 -0.46 23.94 -28.85
C ALA A 293 1.02 23.69 -28.48
N ALA A 294 1.28 23.12 -27.32
CA ALA A 294 2.63 22.80 -26.87
C ALA A 294 3.28 21.71 -27.73
N ILE A 295 2.51 20.72 -28.20
CA ILE A 295 2.99 19.69 -29.12
C ILE A 295 3.37 20.30 -30.49
N ARG A 296 2.54 21.19 -31.04
CA ARG A 296 2.82 21.88 -32.30
C ARG A 296 4.08 22.74 -32.19
N GLU A 297 4.27 23.42 -31.06
CA GLU A 297 5.49 24.18 -30.79
C GLU A 297 6.74 23.26 -30.74
N LEU A 298 6.62 22.12 -30.02
CA LEU A 298 7.72 21.15 -29.93
C LEU A 298 8.12 20.59 -31.31
N LEU A 299 7.15 20.34 -32.21
CA LEU A 299 7.40 19.86 -33.57
C LEU A 299 8.20 20.88 -34.44
N THR A 300 8.21 22.19 -34.10
CA THR A 300 9.00 23.19 -34.83
C THR A 300 10.49 23.10 -34.52
N ARG A 301 10.90 22.35 -33.49
CA ARG A 301 12.32 22.25 -33.11
C ARG A 301 13.09 21.38 -34.10
N GLU A 302 14.16 21.93 -34.67
CA GLU A 302 14.96 21.28 -35.73
C GLU A 302 15.68 20.01 -35.24
N ASN A 303 16.09 19.97 -33.94
CA ASN A 303 16.88 18.88 -33.37
C ASN A 303 16.06 17.70 -32.85
N LEU A 304 14.75 17.65 -33.13
CA LEU A 304 13.90 16.57 -32.65
C LEU A 304 14.16 15.27 -33.42
N PRO A 305 14.53 14.15 -32.76
CA PRO A 305 14.71 12.85 -33.38
C PRO A 305 13.46 12.38 -34.13
N GLN A 306 13.64 11.64 -35.25
CA GLN A 306 12.51 11.22 -36.09
C GLN A 306 11.51 10.34 -35.34
N PHE A 307 11.98 9.41 -34.52
CA PHE A 307 11.09 8.52 -33.74
C PHE A 307 10.20 9.29 -32.75
N LEU A 308 10.67 10.43 -32.23
CA LEU A 308 9.86 11.30 -31.37
C LEU A 308 8.88 12.17 -32.18
N ARG A 309 9.25 12.53 -33.43
CA ARG A 309 8.30 13.20 -34.31
C ARG A 309 7.11 12.32 -34.65
N ASP A 310 7.37 11.04 -34.97
CA ASP A 310 6.33 10.08 -35.27
C ASP A 310 5.38 9.87 -34.05
N GLU A 311 5.93 9.88 -32.84
CA GLU A 311 5.14 9.82 -31.59
C GLU A 311 4.31 11.10 -31.37
N LEU A 312 4.90 12.27 -31.57
CA LEU A 312 4.23 13.58 -31.42
C LEU A 312 3.08 13.77 -32.43
N GLU A 313 3.26 13.31 -33.68
CA GLU A 313 2.20 13.35 -34.70
C GLU A 313 0.96 12.56 -34.28
N GLY A 314 1.12 11.54 -33.44
CA GLY A 314 0.00 10.77 -32.87
C GLY A 314 -0.88 11.56 -31.89
N TYR A 315 -0.41 12.68 -31.35
CA TYR A 315 -1.17 13.56 -30.44
C TYR A 315 -1.90 14.72 -31.16
N ILE A 316 -1.70 14.86 -32.45
CA ILE A 316 -2.34 15.90 -33.27
C ILE A 316 -3.27 15.21 -34.28
N PRO A 317 -4.55 15.64 -34.38
CA PRO A 317 -5.52 15.07 -35.31
C PRO A 317 -5.18 15.36 -36.78
#